data_68d89110bf500fceede84cb672d51f8a
#
_entry.id   68d89110bf500fceede84cb672d51f8a
#
_cell.length_a   1.000
_cell.length_b   1.000
_cell.length_c   1.000
_cell.angle_alpha   90.00
_cell.angle_beta   90.00
_cell.angle_gamma   90.00
#
_symmetry.space_group_name_H-M   'P 1'
#
loop_
_entity.id
_entity.type
_entity.pdbx_description
1 polymer ?
#
loop_
_entity_poly.entity_id
_entity_poly.type
_entity_poly.pdbx_seq_one_letter_code
_entity_poly.pdbx_strand_id
1 'polypeptide(L)'
;MNSFLRCVAAVLALCAAAPAPAQGAEEKDNIAGPYVPTPWVIVDEMLKLAGIRGEDVVYDLGSGDGRLVITAAKRFGARGVGVELQTELVELARIGAKHEGVADRVKFVQGDLFETDIKDASVVMLYLLPRFVTRLVPRLRAELRPGTRIVSHDYPLAPWPPDKELSMDVAEKEMISGTSWTRLYYYVVPARVQGVWELTLPRALADAPLVVQITQEPHAIGGLIHHGNAELFLRDLTVQGEGVRFGLLYRTRLIAFEGTVGGKTMTGEARAGSVREPWTARYLGPLQR
;
A
#
# COMPACT_ATOMS: atom_id res chain seq x y z
N MET A 1 48.16 82.39 -29.34
CA MET A 1 47.26 82.71 -30.46
C MET A 1 46.57 81.38 -30.82
N ASN A 2 45.41 81.24 -30.35
CA ASN A 2 44.25 80.40 -30.71
C ASN A 2 44.51 79.01 -31.32
N SER A 3 44.19 78.04 -30.53
CA SER A 3 43.88 76.69 -31.02
C SER A 3 42.66 76.16 -30.29
N PHE A 4 41.61 75.88 -31.01
CA PHE A 4 40.34 75.35 -30.59
C PHE A 4 40.47 73.87 -30.22
N LEU A 5 40.19 73.56 -28.98
CA LEU A 5 40.04 72.21 -28.50
C LEU A 5 38.60 71.79 -28.77
N ARG A 6 38.33 70.83 -29.65
CA ARG A 6 37.06 70.18 -29.82
C ARG A 6 37.05 68.88 -29.01
N CYS A 7 36.31 68.90 -27.90
CA CYS A 7 35.96 67.69 -27.14
C CYS A 7 34.92 66.87 -27.89
N VAL A 8 35.30 65.69 -28.31
CA VAL A 8 34.34 64.63 -28.73
C VAL A 8 33.99 63.80 -27.53
N ALA A 9 32.78 64.00 -27.06
CA ALA A 9 32.21 63.12 -25.98
C ALA A 9 31.71 61.78 -26.61
N ALA A 10 32.44 60.73 -26.38
CA ALA A 10 31.98 59.39 -26.71
C ALA A 10 31.00 58.92 -25.63
N VAL A 11 29.70 58.83 -25.97
CA VAL A 11 28.68 58.21 -25.11
C VAL A 11 28.80 56.71 -25.25
N LEU A 12 29.40 56.07 -24.26
CA LEU A 12 29.36 54.60 -24.10
C LEU A 12 27.96 54.22 -23.60
N ALA A 13 27.10 53.75 -24.49
CA ALA A 13 25.85 53.07 -24.15
C ALA A 13 26.17 51.71 -23.53
N LEU A 14 26.15 51.61 -22.19
CA LEU A 14 26.22 50.37 -21.47
C LEU A 14 24.86 49.67 -21.65
N CYS A 15 24.76 48.72 -22.59
CA CYS A 15 23.66 47.80 -22.66
C CYS A 15 23.75 46.86 -21.42
N ALA A 16 23.01 47.19 -20.36
CA ALA A 16 22.77 46.26 -19.29
C ALA A 16 21.89 45.13 -19.85
N ALA A 17 22.54 44.00 -20.18
CA ALA A 17 21.83 42.75 -20.44
C ALA A 17 21.20 42.34 -19.12
N ALA A 18 19.87 42.48 -19.02
CA ALA A 18 19.12 41.89 -17.95
C ALA A 18 19.38 40.37 -17.97
N PRO A 19 19.70 39.74 -16.82
CA PRO A 19 19.79 38.29 -16.79
C PRO A 19 18.41 37.74 -17.19
N ALA A 20 18.38 36.90 -18.22
CA ALA A 20 17.23 36.09 -18.55
C ALA A 20 16.79 35.36 -17.28
N PRO A 21 15.49 35.33 -16.95
CA PRO A 21 15.06 34.50 -15.85
C PRO A 21 15.53 33.08 -16.14
N ALA A 22 16.37 32.54 -15.26
CA ALA A 22 16.69 31.15 -15.27
C ALA A 22 15.31 30.48 -15.19
N GLN A 23 14.89 29.84 -16.28
CA GLN A 23 13.78 28.88 -16.23
C GLN A 23 14.26 27.83 -15.27
N GLY A 24 13.89 28.00 -13.97
CA GLY A 24 13.96 26.94 -13.01
C GLY A 24 13.19 25.79 -13.63
N ALA A 25 13.91 24.76 -14.03
CA ALA A 25 13.31 23.48 -14.23
C ALA A 25 12.53 23.25 -12.95
N GLU A 26 11.20 23.27 -13.00
CA GLU A 26 10.36 22.60 -12.03
C GLU A 26 10.86 21.17 -12.05
N GLU A 27 11.77 20.87 -11.13
CA GLU A 27 12.21 19.54 -10.82
C GLU A 27 10.91 18.83 -10.44
N LYS A 28 10.39 18.04 -11.37
CA LYS A 28 9.14 17.33 -11.19
C LYS A 28 9.34 16.49 -9.95
N ASP A 29 8.73 16.90 -8.86
CA ASP A 29 8.68 16.23 -7.54
C ASP A 29 8.14 14.78 -7.60
N ASN A 30 7.93 14.28 -8.81
CA ASN A 30 7.36 12.98 -9.17
C ASN A 30 8.41 11.89 -9.45
N ILE A 31 9.72 12.21 -9.41
CA ILE A 31 10.74 11.17 -9.61
C ILE A 31 10.87 10.38 -8.31
N ALA A 32 10.44 9.13 -8.33
CA ALA A 32 10.48 8.21 -7.18
C ALA A 32 11.91 7.85 -6.69
N GLY A 33 12.91 8.61 -7.09
CA GLY A 33 14.33 8.42 -6.82
C GLY A 33 15.07 7.84 -8.04
N PRO A 34 16.39 7.63 -7.92
CA PRO A 34 17.17 6.98 -8.95
C PRO A 34 16.69 5.53 -9.14
N TYR A 35 16.76 5.02 -10.36
CA TYR A 35 16.51 3.60 -10.61
C TYR A 35 17.57 2.75 -9.89
N VAL A 36 17.10 1.93 -8.96
CA VAL A 36 17.89 0.96 -8.21
C VAL A 36 17.27 -0.42 -8.43
N PRO A 37 17.90 -1.30 -9.21
CA PRO A 37 17.32 -2.61 -9.51
C PRO A 37 17.30 -3.49 -8.27
N THR A 38 16.15 -4.14 -8.01
CA THR A 38 16.02 -5.13 -6.94
C THR A 38 16.90 -6.35 -7.26
N PRO A 39 17.83 -6.79 -6.39
CA PRO A 39 18.60 -8.00 -6.57
C PRO A 39 17.70 -9.23 -6.85
N TRP A 40 18.16 -10.17 -7.70
CA TRP A 40 17.35 -11.31 -8.09
C TRP A 40 16.92 -12.20 -6.93
N VAL A 41 17.79 -12.37 -5.94
CA VAL A 41 17.46 -13.12 -4.71
C VAL A 41 16.29 -12.44 -3.98
N ILE A 42 16.27 -11.10 -3.92
CA ILE A 42 15.19 -10.35 -3.27
C ILE A 42 13.91 -10.43 -4.10
N VAL A 43 13.98 -10.38 -5.43
CA VAL A 43 12.82 -10.62 -6.31
C VAL A 43 12.16 -11.97 -5.96
N ASP A 44 12.96 -13.02 -5.85
CA ASP A 44 12.47 -14.35 -5.50
C ASP A 44 11.80 -14.39 -4.13
N GLU A 45 12.41 -13.77 -3.12
CA GLU A 45 11.86 -13.74 -1.76
C GLU A 45 10.60 -12.87 -1.66
N MET A 46 10.52 -11.75 -2.39
CA MET A 46 9.29 -10.94 -2.47
C MET A 46 8.12 -11.74 -3.06
N LEU A 47 8.35 -12.46 -4.15
CA LEU A 47 7.33 -13.28 -4.81
C LEU A 47 6.89 -14.47 -3.93
N LYS A 48 7.83 -15.12 -3.22
CA LYS A 48 7.53 -16.17 -2.24
C LYS A 48 6.74 -15.63 -1.06
N LEU A 49 7.16 -14.51 -0.47
CA LEU A 49 6.49 -13.88 0.67
C LEU A 49 5.06 -13.47 0.32
N ALA A 50 4.85 -12.95 -0.90
CA ALA A 50 3.53 -12.66 -1.43
C ALA A 50 2.68 -13.90 -1.72
N GLY A 51 3.30 -15.09 -1.85
CA GLY A 51 2.61 -16.33 -2.19
C GLY A 51 1.89 -16.24 -3.55
N ILE A 52 2.62 -15.83 -4.60
CA ILE A 52 2.08 -15.61 -5.94
C ILE A 52 1.46 -16.89 -6.51
N ARG A 53 0.32 -16.74 -7.19
CA ARG A 53 -0.45 -17.79 -7.85
C ARG A 53 -0.77 -17.42 -9.30
N GLY A 54 -1.16 -18.38 -10.10
CA GLY A 54 -1.48 -18.18 -11.53
C GLY A 54 -2.64 -17.24 -11.81
N GLU A 55 -3.60 -17.14 -10.88
CA GLU A 55 -4.75 -16.25 -10.97
C GLU A 55 -4.46 -14.80 -10.56
N ASP A 56 -3.29 -14.53 -9.96
CA ASP A 56 -2.94 -13.20 -9.47
C ASP A 56 -2.75 -12.16 -10.59
N VAL A 57 -3.04 -10.92 -10.22
CA VAL A 57 -2.66 -9.72 -10.97
C VAL A 57 -1.67 -8.94 -10.12
N VAL A 58 -0.39 -9.03 -10.49
CA VAL A 58 0.71 -8.41 -9.75
C VAL A 58 0.96 -7.02 -10.30
N TYR A 59 0.81 -6.00 -9.47
CA TYR A 59 1.19 -4.62 -9.78
C TYR A 59 2.55 -4.31 -9.15
N ASP A 60 3.46 -3.74 -9.94
CA ASP A 60 4.74 -3.22 -9.46
C ASP A 60 4.76 -1.71 -9.70
N LEU A 61 4.71 -0.94 -8.63
CA LEU A 61 4.63 0.53 -8.67
C LEU A 61 6.04 1.13 -8.58
N GLY A 62 6.56 1.62 -9.69
CA GLY A 62 7.96 1.95 -9.90
C GLY A 62 8.71 0.73 -10.43
N SER A 63 8.19 0.13 -11.52
CA SER A 63 8.60 -1.21 -11.94
C SER A 63 9.99 -1.31 -12.56
N GLY A 64 10.65 -0.17 -12.86
CA GLY A 64 11.95 -0.16 -13.47
C GLY A 64 12.00 -1.00 -14.75
N ASP A 65 12.92 -1.95 -14.81
CA ASP A 65 13.07 -2.90 -15.93
C ASP A 65 12.02 -4.03 -15.97
N GLY A 66 11.05 -4.02 -15.08
CA GLY A 66 9.94 -4.96 -15.05
C GLY A 66 10.24 -6.33 -14.46
N ARG A 67 11.43 -6.52 -13.86
CA ARG A 67 11.90 -7.83 -13.38
C ARG A 67 10.93 -8.56 -12.46
N LEU A 68 10.23 -7.86 -11.56
CA LEU A 68 9.26 -8.45 -10.62
C LEU A 68 8.05 -9.05 -11.36
N VAL A 69 7.39 -8.25 -12.20
CA VAL A 69 6.19 -8.73 -12.92
C VAL A 69 6.53 -9.74 -14.01
N ILE A 70 7.68 -9.61 -14.68
CA ILE A 70 8.17 -10.60 -15.65
C ILE A 70 8.42 -11.95 -14.95
N THR A 71 9.11 -11.94 -13.79
CA THR A 71 9.38 -13.16 -13.02
C THR A 71 8.09 -13.79 -12.50
N ALA A 72 7.14 -12.97 -12.00
CA ALA A 72 5.84 -13.44 -11.56
C ALA A 72 5.08 -14.17 -12.70
N ALA A 73 5.06 -13.57 -13.89
CA ALA A 73 4.43 -14.17 -15.06
C ALA A 73 5.13 -15.47 -15.51
N LYS A 74 6.47 -15.45 -15.59
CA LYS A 74 7.26 -16.59 -16.09
C LYS A 74 7.19 -17.79 -15.17
N ARG A 75 7.32 -17.60 -13.85
CA ARG A 75 7.43 -18.71 -12.88
C ARG A 75 6.09 -19.20 -12.34
N PHE A 76 5.11 -18.29 -12.20
CA PHE A 76 3.83 -18.61 -11.55
C PHE A 76 2.64 -18.55 -12.51
N GLY A 77 2.83 -18.06 -13.74
CA GLY A 77 1.74 -17.88 -14.71
C GLY A 77 0.82 -16.71 -14.39
N ALA A 78 1.19 -15.85 -13.44
CA ALA A 78 0.43 -14.67 -13.04
C ALA A 78 0.35 -13.64 -14.18
N ARG A 79 -0.61 -12.72 -14.11
CA ARG A 79 -0.62 -11.50 -14.91
C ARG A 79 0.15 -10.40 -14.19
N GLY A 80 0.79 -9.50 -14.93
CA GLY A 80 1.56 -8.41 -14.34
C GLY A 80 1.26 -7.05 -14.95
N VAL A 81 1.31 -6.00 -14.13
CA VAL A 81 1.25 -4.61 -14.55
C VAL A 81 2.41 -3.87 -13.89
N GLY A 82 3.38 -3.44 -14.69
CA GLY A 82 4.45 -2.56 -14.25
C GLY A 82 4.09 -1.11 -14.54
N VAL A 83 4.19 -0.24 -13.53
CA VAL A 83 3.97 1.21 -13.67
C VAL A 83 5.31 1.90 -13.49
N GLU A 84 5.76 2.63 -14.51
CA GLU A 84 7.05 3.30 -14.52
C GLU A 84 6.95 4.67 -15.20
N LEU A 85 7.63 5.65 -14.65
CA LEU A 85 7.61 7.01 -15.17
C LEU A 85 8.58 7.20 -16.35
N GLN A 86 9.73 6.54 -16.30
CA GLN A 86 10.83 6.70 -17.25
C GLN A 86 10.57 5.86 -18.51
N THR A 87 10.49 6.53 -19.66
CA THR A 87 10.21 5.89 -20.97
C THR A 87 11.21 4.80 -21.30
N GLU A 88 12.49 5.04 -21.04
CA GLU A 88 13.59 4.12 -21.35
C GLU A 88 13.45 2.81 -20.56
N LEU A 89 13.04 2.88 -19.29
CA LEU A 89 12.81 1.70 -18.45
C LEU A 89 11.55 0.94 -18.88
N VAL A 90 10.49 1.65 -19.28
CA VAL A 90 9.29 1.01 -19.84
C VAL A 90 9.61 0.21 -21.12
N GLU A 91 10.44 0.79 -22.02
CA GLU A 91 10.85 0.08 -23.24
C GLU A 91 11.76 -1.11 -22.91
N LEU A 92 12.70 -0.95 -21.97
CA LEU A 92 13.54 -2.04 -21.50
C LEU A 92 12.69 -3.21 -20.94
N ALA A 93 11.71 -2.89 -20.11
CA ALA A 93 10.78 -3.87 -19.55
C ALA A 93 9.97 -4.60 -20.63
N ARG A 94 9.50 -3.89 -21.67
CA ARG A 94 8.80 -4.49 -22.81
C ARG A 94 9.69 -5.43 -23.62
N ILE A 95 10.93 -5.05 -23.82
CA ILE A 95 11.94 -5.92 -24.49
C ILE A 95 12.19 -7.17 -23.63
N GLY A 96 12.40 -6.99 -22.31
CA GLY A 96 12.58 -8.11 -21.37
C GLY A 96 11.42 -9.09 -21.38
N ALA A 97 10.17 -8.59 -21.37
CA ALA A 97 8.97 -9.44 -21.41
C ALA A 97 8.86 -10.25 -22.72
N LYS A 98 9.22 -9.65 -23.84
CA LYS A 98 9.28 -10.38 -25.13
C LYS A 98 10.36 -11.46 -25.13
N HIS A 99 11.55 -11.12 -24.63
CA HIS A 99 12.67 -12.06 -24.53
C HIS A 99 12.33 -13.27 -23.64
N GLU A 100 11.63 -13.01 -22.52
CA GLU A 100 11.21 -14.05 -21.58
C GLU A 100 9.93 -14.79 -22.00
N GLY A 101 9.31 -14.43 -23.13
CA GLY A 101 8.14 -15.10 -23.68
C GLY A 101 6.85 -14.88 -22.88
N VAL A 102 6.73 -13.76 -22.15
CA VAL A 102 5.57 -13.46 -21.28
C VAL A 102 4.86 -12.13 -21.64
N ALA A 103 5.16 -11.58 -22.83
CA ALA A 103 4.59 -10.30 -23.27
C ALA A 103 3.06 -10.28 -23.37
N ASP A 104 2.43 -11.43 -23.48
CA ASP A 104 0.97 -11.62 -23.47
C ASP A 104 0.37 -11.57 -22.06
N ARG A 105 1.18 -11.75 -21.01
CA ARG A 105 0.76 -11.79 -19.60
C ARG A 105 1.10 -10.52 -18.84
N VAL A 106 2.02 -9.69 -19.33
CA VAL A 106 2.46 -8.48 -18.63
C VAL A 106 2.22 -7.23 -19.46
N LYS A 107 1.85 -6.14 -18.78
CA LYS A 107 1.65 -4.83 -19.36
C LYS A 107 2.53 -3.81 -18.65
N PHE A 108 3.23 -2.95 -19.41
CA PHE A 108 3.97 -1.84 -18.86
C PHE A 108 3.32 -0.52 -19.24
N VAL A 109 2.95 0.26 -18.22
CA VAL A 109 2.27 1.55 -18.32
C VAL A 109 3.28 2.63 -17.98
N GLN A 110 3.52 3.54 -18.93
CA GLN A 110 4.25 4.76 -18.61
C GLN A 110 3.29 5.73 -17.90
N GLY A 111 3.58 6.07 -16.65
CA GLY A 111 2.70 6.94 -15.89
C GLY A 111 3.10 7.14 -14.45
N ASP A 112 2.39 8.06 -13.80
CA ASP A 112 2.54 8.32 -12.38
C ASP A 112 1.86 7.19 -11.57
N LEU A 113 2.64 6.55 -10.69
CA LEU A 113 2.14 5.51 -9.79
C LEU A 113 1.06 6.01 -8.80
N PHE A 114 0.98 7.34 -8.59
CA PHE A 114 -0.05 7.93 -7.74
C PHE A 114 -1.39 8.15 -8.45
N GLU A 115 -1.40 8.11 -9.78
CA GLU A 115 -2.60 8.34 -10.60
C GLU A 115 -3.11 7.06 -11.29
N THR A 116 -2.25 6.05 -11.43
CA THR A 116 -2.60 4.79 -12.10
C THR A 116 -3.66 4.03 -11.33
N ASP A 117 -4.70 3.52 -12.00
CA ASP A 117 -5.72 2.66 -11.38
C ASP A 117 -5.11 1.32 -10.93
N ILE A 118 -5.27 1.02 -9.64
CA ILE A 118 -4.72 -0.18 -8.97
C ILE A 118 -5.79 -1.14 -8.45
N LYS A 119 -7.08 -0.89 -8.75
CA LYS A 119 -8.21 -1.64 -8.16
C LYS A 119 -8.23 -3.12 -8.51
N ASP A 120 -7.63 -3.49 -9.65
CA ASP A 120 -7.57 -4.88 -10.10
C ASP A 120 -6.40 -5.67 -9.51
N ALA A 121 -5.49 -5.01 -8.78
CA ALA A 121 -4.38 -5.69 -8.17
C ALA A 121 -4.84 -6.70 -7.12
N SER A 122 -4.31 -7.92 -7.17
CA SER A 122 -4.37 -8.89 -6.09
C SER A 122 -3.08 -8.92 -5.27
N VAL A 123 -1.98 -8.42 -5.88
CA VAL A 123 -0.68 -8.24 -5.24
C VAL A 123 -0.08 -6.92 -5.69
N VAL A 124 0.52 -6.17 -4.76
CA VAL A 124 1.29 -4.96 -5.05
C VAL A 124 2.71 -5.13 -4.54
N MET A 125 3.68 -4.82 -5.39
CA MET A 125 5.11 -4.80 -5.09
C MET A 125 5.61 -3.36 -5.04
N LEU A 126 6.47 -3.05 -4.07
CA LEU A 126 7.00 -1.72 -3.84
C LEU A 126 8.50 -1.77 -3.52
N TYR A 127 9.30 -0.99 -4.24
CA TYR A 127 10.65 -0.63 -3.85
C TYR A 127 10.86 0.86 -4.12
N LEU A 128 10.37 1.68 -3.22
CA LEU A 128 10.30 3.14 -3.36
C LEU A 128 10.89 3.82 -2.12
N LEU A 129 11.37 5.04 -2.26
CA LEU A 129 11.83 5.84 -1.13
C LEU A 129 10.72 6.05 -0.08
N PRO A 130 11.06 6.19 1.21
CA PRO A 130 10.11 6.26 2.33
C PRO A 130 8.97 7.26 2.13
N ARG A 131 9.29 8.46 1.58
CA ARG A 131 8.29 9.51 1.33
C ARG A 131 7.18 9.07 0.38
N PHE A 132 7.52 8.29 -0.65
CA PHE A 132 6.55 7.80 -1.63
C PHE A 132 5.73 6.63 -1.08
N VAL A 133 6.40 5.72 -0.37
CA VAL A 133 5.72 4.61 0.31
C VAL A 133 4.67 5.15 1.29
N THR A 134 5.05 6.11 2.14
CA THR A 134 4.12 6.74 3.10
C THR A 134 2.96 7.46 2.40
N ARG A 135 3.23 8.17 1.32
CA ARG A 135 2.20 8.87 0.52
C ARG A 135 1.20 7.90 -0.13
N LEU A 136 1.62 6.68 -0.45
CA LEU A 136 0.74 5.65 -1.04
C LEU A 136 -0.24 5.03 -0.03
N VAL A 137 0.06 5.01 1.26
CA VAL A 137 -0.74 4.30 2.27
C VAL A 137 -2.24 4.63 2.21
N PRO A 138 -2.69 5.91 2.18
CA PRO A 138 -4.11 6.21 2.11
C PRO A 138 -4.78 5.63 0.87
N ARG A 139 -4.09 5.69 -0.27
CA ARG A 139 -4.57 5.20 -1.54
C ARG A 139 -4.65 3.67 -1.58
N LEU A 140 -3.59 2.98 -1.14
CA LEU A 140 -3.55 1.51 -1.06
C LEU A 140 -4.71 0.98 -0.20
N ARG A 141 -4.97 1.61 0.95
CA ARG A 141 -6.08 1.23 1.84
C ARG A 141 -7.46 1.59 1.28
N ALA A 142 -7.55 2.63 0.46
CA ALA A 142 -8.81 3.12 -0.08
C ALA A 142 -9.25 2.40 -1.36
N GLU A 143 -8.33 2.04 -2.24
CA GLU A 143 -8.63 1.57 -3.59
C GLU A 143 -8.51 0.06 -3.73
N LEU A 144 -7.58 -0.57 -3.00
CA LEU A 144 -7.38 -2.01 -3.08
C LEU A 144 -8.50 -2.80 -2.39
N ARG A 145 -8.78 -3.98 -2.91
CA ARG A 145 -9.75 -4.90 -2.32
C ARG A 145 -9.21 -5.51 -1.03
N PRO A 146 -10.06 -5.78 -0.04
CA PRO A 146 -9.68 -6.61 1.11
C PRO A 146 -9.05 -7.92 0.64
N GLY A 147 -7.96 -8.33 1.32
CA GLY A 147 -7.19 -9.51 0.93
C GLY A 147 -6.09 -9.26 -0.11
N THR A 148 -6.04 -8.10 -0.75
CA THR A 148 -4.88 -7.73 -1.60
C THR A 148 -3.61 -7.76 -0.75
N ARG A 149 -2.58 -8.45 -1.24
CA ARG A 149 -1.29 -8.60 -0.58
C ARG A 149 -0.33 -7.53 -1.06
N ILE A 150 0.46 -6.95 -0.16
CA ILE A 150 1.46 -5.94 -0.51
C ILE A 150 2.80 -6.39 0.06
N VAL A 151 3.85 -6.32 -0.74
CA VAL A 151 5.23 -6.53 -0.29
C VAL A 151 6.02 -5.27 -0.57
N SER A 152 6.59 -4.69 0.48
CA SER A 152 7.46 -3.52 0.40
C SER A 152 8.89 -3.90 0.75
N HIS A 153 9.83 -3.53 -0.09
CA HIS A 153 11.25 -3.75 0.08
C HIS A 153 11.88 -2.56 0.79
N ASP A 154 12.63 -2.82 1.87
CA ASP A 154 13.39 -1.91 2.75
C ASP A 154 12.55 -0.89 3.53
N TYR A 155 11.42 -0.44 3.03
CA TYR A 155 10.66 0.65 3.66
C TYR A 155 9.24 0.24 4.03
N PRO A 156 8.86 0.38 5.33
CA PRO A 156 7.51 0.04 5.79
C PRO A 156 6.47 1.05 5.33
N LEU A 157 5.22 0.61 5.22
CA LEU A 157 4.03 1.43 4.95
C LEU A 157 3.57 2.21 6.19
N ALA A 158 4.49 2.94 6.83
CA ALA A 158 4.15 3.69 8.04
C ALA A 158 3.00 4.70 7.82
N PRO A 159 2.05 4.83 8.76
CA PRO A 159 2.00 4.19 10.09
C PRO A 159 1.28 2.83 10.15
N TRP A 160 1.01 2.17 9.01
CA TRP A 160 0.38 0.85 8.94
C TRP A 160 1.39 -0.24 9.34
N PRO A 161 1.15 -1.01 10.45
CA PRO A 161 2.05 -2.08 10.85
C PRO A 161 1.99 -3.26 9.87
N PRO A 162 3.12 -3.89 9.56
CA PRO A 162 3.14 -5.08 8.70
C PRO A 162 2.54 -6.31 9.40
N ASP A 163 1.93 -7.20 8.62
CA ASP A 163 1.48 -8.50 9.07
C ASP A 163 2.64 -9.49 9.28
N LYS A 164 3.73 -9.32 8.47
CA LYS A 164 4.97 -10.10 8.58
C LYS A 164 6.16 -9.27 8.16
N GLU A 165 7.31 -9.56 8.75
CA GLU A 165 8.62 -9.02 8.36
C GLU A 165 9.59 -10.17 8.10
N LEU A 166 10.42 -10.00 7.07
CA LEU A 166 11.53 -10.88 6.76
C LEU A 166 12.78 -10.04 6.61
N SER A 167 13.85 -10.38 7.35
CA SER A 167 15.14 -9.72 7.27
C SER A 167 16.18 -10.71 6.74
N MET A 168 17.05 -10.23 5.85
CA MET A 168 18.10 -11.05 5.26
C MET A 168 19.35 -10.23 4.95
N ASP A 169 20.46 -10.92 4.79
CA ASP A 169 21.72 -10.37 4.29
C ASP A 169 21.90 -10.81 2.84
N VAL A 170 22.08 -9.87 1.91
CA VAL A 170 22.17 -10.14 0.47
C VAL A 170 23.38 -9.40 -0.09
N ALA A 171 24.49 -10.13 -0.28
CA ALA A 171 25.76 -9.58 -0.75
C ALA A 171 25.63 -8.82 -2.10
N GLU A 172 24.76 -9.31 -3.01
CA GLU A 172 24.48 -8.64 -4.29
C GLU A 172 23.96 -7.22 -4.09
N LYS A 173 23.16 -6.98 -3.05
CA LYS A 173 22.62 -5.66 -2.73
C LYS A 173 23.71 -4.65 -2.32
N GLU A 174 24.76 -5.11 -1.66
CA GLU A 174 25.87 -4.24 -1.24
C GLU A 174 26.53 -3.54 -2.44
N MET A 175 26.71 -4.25 -3.55
CA MET A 175 27.26 -3.69 -4.77
C MET A 175 26.33 -2.67 -5.45
N ILE A 176 25.02 -2.76 -5.21
CA ILE A 176 24.00 -1.92 -5.84
C ILE A 176 23.67 -0.69 -5.00
N SER A 177 23.51 -0.87 -3.68
CA SER A 177 22.99 0.17 -2.78
C SER A 177 23.91 0.49 -1.58
N GLY A 178 25.09 -0.13 -1.51
CA GLY A 178 26.07 0.11 -0.43
C GLY A 178 25.74 -0.55 0.91
N THR A 179 24.75 -1.43 0.95
CA THR A 179 24.39 -2.21 2.14
C THR A 179 23.87 -3.58 1.73
N SER A 180 24.32 -4.64 2.41
CA SER A 180 23.84 -6.01 2.21
C SER A 180 22.53 -6.28 2.94
N TRP A 181 22.27 -5.54 4.01
CA TRP A 181 21.08 -5.72 4.83
C TRP A 181 19.82 -5.31 4.08
N THR A 182 18.80 -6.19 4.11
CA THR A 182 17.49 -5.92 3.51
C THR A 182 16.36 -6.39 4.41
N ARG A 183 15.21 -5.73 4.26
CA ARG A 183 14.01 -6.07 4.99
C ARG A 183 12.81 -6.06 4.05
N LEU A 184 11.99 -7.11 4.10
CA LEU A 184 10.73 -7.20 3.38
C LEU A 184 9.58 -7.09 4.37
N TYR A 185 8.62 -6.24 4.04
CA TYR A 185 7.42 -6.00 4.83
C TYR A 185 6.20 -6.51 4.05
N TYR A 186 5.43 -7.38 4.67
CA TYR A 186 4.23 -7.97 4.07
C TYR A 186 2.97 -7.44 4.76
N TYR A 187 1.97 -7.08 3.97
CA TYR A 187 0.69 -6.57 4.42
C TYR A 187 -0.44 -7.26 3.68
N VAL A 188 -1.58 -7.40 4.35
CA VAL A 188 -2.85 -7.80 3.75
C VAL A 188 -3.85 -6.66 3.94
N VAL A 189 -4.39 -6.14 2.86
CA VAL A 189 -5.36 -5.03 2.91
C VAL A 189 -6.58 -5.47 3.71
N PRO A 190 -6.92 -4.80 4.82
CA PRO A 190 -8.06 -5.18 5.65
C PRO A 190 -9.38 -4.70 5.07
N ALA A 191 -10.45 -5.42 5.32
CA ALA A 191 -11.81 -4.93 5.09
C ALA A 191 -12.08 -3.65 5.90
N ARG A 192 -12.92 -2.78 5.37
CA ARG A 192 -13.33 -1.56 6.04
C ARG A 192 -14.48 -1.86 6.99
N VAL A 193 -14.20 -1.70 8.28
CA VAL A 193 -15.20 -1.97 9.33
C VAL A 193 -15.52 -0.74 10.17
N GLN A 194 -14.91 0.41 9.86
CA GLN A 194 -15.20 1.65 10.58
C GLN A 194 -16.67 2.02 10.46
N GLY A 195 -17.30 2.32 11.61
CA GLY A 195 -18.71 2.74 11.67
C GLY A 195 -19.46 2.12 12.82
N VAL A 196 -20.78 2.21 12.74
CA VAL A 196 -21.72 1.68 13.73
C VAL A 196 -22.32 0.39 13.20
N TRP A 197 -22.29 -0.65 14.01
CA TRP A 197 -22.76 -1.98 13.68
C TRP A 197 -23.75 -2.50 14.70
N GLU A 198 -24.79 -3.18 14.26
CA GLU A 198 -25.69 -3.96 15.10
C GLU A 198 -25.19 -5.39 15.15
N LEU A 199 -24.65 -5.80 16.29
CA LEU A 199 -24.16 -7.17 16.56
C LEU A 199 -25.29 -8.02 17.14
N THR A 200 -25.73 -8.98 16.38
CA THR A 200 -26.75 -9.96 16.82
C THR A 200 -26.07 -11.22 17.30
N LEU A 201 -26.30 -11.55 18.56
CA LEU A 201 -25.82 -12.75 19.21
C LEU A 201 -26.94 -13.79 19.36
N PRO A 202 -26.57 -15.08 19.39
CA PRO A 202 -27.56 -16.12 19.80
C PRO A 202 -28.13 -15.81 21.17
N ARG A 203 -29.40 -16.15 21.37
CA ARG A 203 -30.10 -15.94 22.66
C ARG A 203 -29.41 -16.59 23.85
N ALA A 204 -28.68 -17.70 23.61
CA ALA A 204 -27.86 -18.35 24.64
C ALA A 204 -26.70 -17.49 25.16
N LEU A 205 -26.28 -16.48 24.38
CA LEU A 205 -25.12 -15.62 24.67
C LEU A 205 -25.54 -14.20 25.09
N ALA A 206 -26.61 -13.65 24.49
CA ALA A 206 -27.14 -12.33 24.84
C ALA A 206 -28.64 -12.23 24.57
N ASP A 207 -29.32 -11.39 25.38
CA ASP A 207 -30.78 -11.26 25.37
C ASP A 207 -31.28 -10.29 24.26
N ALA A 208 -30.39 -9.42 23.73
CA ALA A 208 -30.73 -8.43 22.73
C ALA A 208 -29.49 -8.12 21.84
N PRO A 209 -29.70 -7.58 20.64
CA PRO A 209 -28.60 -7.05 19.80
C PRO A 209 -27.81 -5.98 20.52
N LEU A 210 -26.50 -5.91 20.24
CA LEU A 210 -25.58 -4.91 20.78
C LEU A 210 -25.17 -3.94 19.68
N VAL A 211 -25.10 -2.65 19.98
CA VAL A 211 -24.62 -1.65 19.05
C VAL A 211 -23.14 -1.40 19.30
N VAL A 212 -22.32 -1.68 18.29
CA VAL A 212 -20.85 -1.55 18.33
C VAL A 212 -20.43 -0.36 17.50
N GLN A 213 -19.62 0.53 18.05
CA GLN A 213 -18.92 1.57 17.34
C GLN A 213 -17.49 1.07 17.08
N ILE A 214 -17.09 0.95 15.81
CA ILE A 214 -15.75 0.52 15.41
C ILE A 214 -14.99 1.70 14.82
N THR A 215 -13.81 2.00 15.39
CA THR A 215 -12.81 2.91 14.82
C THR A 215 -11.73 2.11 14.13
N GLN A 216 -11.27 2.55 12.96
CA GLN A 216 -10.24 1.86 12.18
C GLN A 216 -9.29 2.87 11.52
N GLU A 217 -8.14 3.04 12.17
CA GLU A 217 -7.03 3.85 11.66
C GLU A 217 -5.92 2.93 11.07
N PRO A 218 -4.96 3.45 10.30
CA PRO A 218 -3.89 2.62 9.76
C PRO A 218 -3.10 1.87 10.84
N HIS A 219 -2.91 2.47 12.01
CA HIS A 219 -2.08 1.94 13.11
C HIS A 219 -2.88 1.34 14.26
N ALA A 220 -4.21 1.49 14.27
CA ALA A 220 -5.03 1.05 15.39
C ALA A 220 -6.47 0.74 14.97
N ILE A 221 -7.06 -0.26 15.60
CA ILE A 221 -8.48 -0.59 15.46
C ILE A 221 -9.07 -0.81 16.85
N GLY A 222 -10.27 -0.32 17.09
CA GLY A 222 -10.98 -0.48 18.35
C GLY A 222 -12.47 -0.60 18.17
N GLY A 223 -13.14 -1.21 19.15
CA GLY A 223 -14.59 -1.33 19.16
C GLY A 223 -15.16 -1.04 20.55
N LEU A 224 -16.22 -0.24 20.61
CA LEU A 224 -16.90 0.17 21.82
C LEU A 224 -18.40 -0.15 21.72
N ILE A 225 -18.96 -0.70 22.77
CA ILE A 225 -20.40 -0.96 22.94
C ILE A 225 -20.91 -0.16 24.13
N HIS A 226 -21.93 0.65 23.93
CA HIS A 226 -22.69 1.26 25.01
C HIS A 226 -23.84 0.33 25.39
N HIS A 227 -23.85 -0.18 26.62
CA HIS A 227 -24.89 -1.08 27.12
C HIS A 227 -25.44 -0.58 28.48
N GLY A 228 -26.56 0.14 28.43
CA GLY A 228 -27.06 0.89 29.58
C GLY A 228 -26.06 1.97 30.00
N ASN A 229 -25.62 1.93 31.25
CA ASN A 229 -24.59 2.85 31.79
C ASN A 229 -23.16 2.28 31.69
N ALA A 230 -22.99 1.10 31.07
CA ALA A 230 -21.69 0.45 30.96
C ALA A 230 -21.09 0.61 29.55
N GLU A 231 -19.78 0.74 29.53
CA GLU A 231 -18.99 0.66 28.28
C GLU A 231 -18.28 -0.67 28.22
N LEU A 232 -18.46 -1.40 27.12
CA LEU A 232 -17.81 -2.66 26.85
C LEU A 232 -16.89 -2.49 25.65
N PHE A 233 -15.65 -2.92 25.77
CA PHE A 233 -14.66 -2.82 24.70
C PHE A 233 -14.50 -4.18 24.02
N LEU A 234 -14.40 -4.15 22.68
CA LEU A 234 -13.94 -5.34 21.95
C LEU A 234 -12.47 -5.56 22.26
N ARG A 235 -12.12 -6.77 22.68
CA ARG A 235 -10.75 -7.19 22.99
C ARG A 235 -10.12 -7.78 21.74
N ASP A 236 -8.84 -7.48 21.53
CA ASP A 236 -8.03 -8.09 20.47
C ASP A 236 -8.72 -8.03 19.08
N LEU A 237 -9.43 -6.93 18.82
CA LEU A 237 -10.07 -6.73 17.52
C LEU A 237 -9.02 -6.65 16.43
N THR A 238 -9.10 -7.57 15.48
CA THR A 238 -8.22 -7.63 14.31
C THR A 238 -9.06 -7.82 13.05
N VAL A 239 -8.59 -7.19 11.96
CA VAL A 239 -9.16 -7.37 10.62
C VAL A 239 -7.99 -7.59 9.65
N GLN A 240 -7.96 -8.77 9.02
CA GLN A 240 -6.96 -9.14 8.03
C GLN A 240 -7.65 -9.67 6.78
N GLY A 241 -7.50 -8.99 5.65
CA GLY A 241 -8.34 -9.24 4.49
C GLY A 241 -9.82 -9.07 4.86
N GLU A 242 -10.63 -10.05 4.55
CA GLU A 242 -12.03 -10.11 4.96
C GLU A 242 -12.24 -10.74 6.35
N GLY A 243 -11.20 -11.37 6.92
CA GLY A 243 -11.30 -12.01 8.23
C GLY A 243 -11.39 -11.01 9.36
N VAL A 244 -12.30 -11.23 10.32
CA VAL A 244 -12.47 -10.43 11.53
C VAL A 244 -12.46 -11.33 12.76
N ARG A 245 -11.74 -10.93 13.81
CA ARG A 245 -11.68 -11.59 15.10
C ARG A 245 -11.74 -10.58 16.21
N PHE A 246 -12.44 -10.90 17.28
CA PHE A 246 -12.47 -10.10 18.50
C PHE A 246 -12.99 -10.91 19.69
N GLY A 247 -12.73 -10.41 20.89
CA GLY A 247 -13.33 -10.90 22.14
C GLY A 247 -14.29 -9.88 22.73
N LEU A 248 -15.30 -10.35 23.45
CA LEU A 248 -16.22 -9.52 24.22
C LEU A 248 -16.44 -10.15 25.60
N LEU A 249 -16.17 -9.40 26.65
CA LEU A 249 -16.58 -9.78 27.98
C LEU A 249 -18.01 -9.26 28.20
N TYR A 250 -19.00 -10.15 28.02
CA TYR A 250 -20.40 -9.82 28.22
C TYR A 250 -20.91 -10.44 29.54
N ARG A 251 -21.35 -9.59 30.48
CA ARG A 251 -21.60 -9.98 31.87
C ARG A 251 -20.35 -10.65 32.49
N THR A 252 -20.35 -11.94 32.75
CA THR A 252 -19.21 -12.70 33.31
C THR A 252 -18.61 -13.70 32.34
N ARG A 253 -19.05 -13.69 31.06
CA ARG A 253 -18.60 -14.64 30.04
C ARG A 253 -17.71 -13.94 29.01
N LEU A 254 -16.55 -14.49 28.76
CA LEU A 254 -15.73 -14.11 27.63
C LEU A 254 -16.23 -14.87 26.39
N ILE A 255 -16.65 -14.13 25.37
CA ILE A 255 -17.12 -14.64 24.08
C ILE A 255 -16.06 -14.28 23.05
N ALA A 256 -15.54 -15.27 22.33
CA ALA A 256 -14.63 -15.08 21.21
C ALA A 256 -15.42 -15.15 19.89
N PHE A 257 -15.13 -14.22 18.99
CA PHE A 257 -15.77 -14.10 17.68
C PHE A 257 -14.75 -14.31 16.59
N GLU A 258 -15.09 -15.12 15.62
CA GLU A 258 -14.34 -15.29 14.39
C GLU A 258 -15.33 -15.27 13.21
N GLY A 259 -14.99 -14.54 12.15
CA GLY A 259 -15.89 -14.42 11.02
C GLY A 259 -15.30 -13.66 9.84
N THR A 260 -16.16 -13.30 8.90
CA THR A 260 -15.81 -12.58 7.68
C THR A 260 -16.66 -11.32 7.50
N VAL A 261 -16.08 -10.33 6.87
CA VAL A 261 -16.71 -9.06 6.49
C VAL A 261 -17.10 -9.13 5.02
N GLY A 262 -18.38 -9.00 4.72
CA GLY A 262 -18.92 -8.94 3.36
C GLY A 262 -19.69 -7.63 3.13
N GLY A 263 -19.00 -6.57 2.74
CA GLY A 263 -19.60 -5.26 2.53
C GLY A 263 -20.23 -4.67 3.80
N LYS A 264 -21.56 -4.65 3.91
CA LYS A 264 -22.31 -4.12 5.06
C LYS A 264 -22.74 -5.17 6.06
N THR A 265 -22.18 -6.36 6.00
CA THR A 265 -22.47 -7.48 6.92
C THR A 265 -21.18 -8.12 7.42
N MET A 266 -21.24 -8.64 8.63
CA MET A 266 -20.25 -9.58 9.16
C MET A 266 -20.98 -10.85 9.61
N THR A 267 -20.37 -11.99 9.39
CA THR A 267 -20.95 -13.29 9.81
C THR A 267 -19.84 -14.21 10.28
N GLY A 268 -20.17 -15.10 11.23
CA GLY A 268 -19.19 -16.05 11.71
C GLY A 268 -19.69 -16.90 12.87
N GLU A 269 -18.76 -17.47 13.63
CA GLU A 269 -18.99 -18.29 14.81
C GLU A 269 -18.56 -17.54 16.09
N ALA A 270 -19.43 -17.54 17.09
CA ALA A 270 -19.15 -17.07 18.45
C ALA A 270 -18.94 -18.27 19.38
N ARG A 271 -17.92 -18.19 20.23
CA ARG A 271 -17.54 -19.25 21.16
C ARG A 271 -17.52 -18.74 22.60
N ALA A 272 -18.24 -19.44 23.51
CA ALA A 272 -18.21 -19.16 24.94
C ALA A 272 -18.16 -20.49 25.73
N GLY A 273 -16.98 -20.89 26.17
CA GLY A 273 -16.75 -22.22 26.74
C GLY A 273 -17.01 -23.31 25.69
N SER A 274 -17.95 -24.23 25.99
CA SER A 274 -18.37 -25.29 25.05
C SER A 274 -19.43 -24.86 24.04
N VAL A 275 -20.02 -23.67 24.20
CA VAL A 275 -21.07 -23.17 23.33
C VAL A 275 -20.42 -22.61 22.05
N ARG A 276 -20.91 -23.03 20.88
CA ARG A 276 -20.54 -22.50 19.55
C ARG A 276 -21.82 -22.19 18.82
N GLU A 277 -21.95 -20.94 18.39
CA GLU A 277 -23.19 -20.45 17.81
C GLU A 277 -22.87 -19.41 16.69
N PRO A 278 -23.69 -19.32 15.65
CA PRO A 278 -23.51 -18.30 14.64
C PRO A 278 -23.79 -16.91 15.20
N TRP A 279 -23.06 -15.92 14.69
CA TRP A 279 -23.31 -14.50 14.95
C TRP A 279 -23.34 -13.72 13.65
N THR A 280 -24.01 -12.56 13.68
CA THR A 280 -24.08 -11.64 12.55
C THR A 280 -23.91 -10.21 13.04
N ALA A 281 -23.36 -9.34 12.19
CA ALA A 281 -23.43 -7.90 12.40
C ALA A 281 -23.88 -7.19 11.12
N ARG A 282 -24.69 -6.15 11.28
CA ARG A 282 -25.21 -5.33 10.20
C ARG A 282 -24.74 -3.90 10.36
N TYR A 283 -24.19 -3.33 9.30
CA TYR A 283 -23.76 -1.93 9.28
C TYR A 283 -24.97 -0.98 9.37
N LEU A 284 -24.93 -0.07 10.32
CA LEU A 284 -25.98 0.92 10.57
C LEU A 284 -25.65 2.31 9.96
N GLY A 285 -24.37 2.65 9.89
CA GLY A 285 -23.96 3.97 9.38
C GLY A 285 -22.56 4.38 9.83
N PRO A 286 -22.08 5.56 9.40
CA PRO A 286 -20.80 6.10 9.83
C PRO A 286 -20.84 6.46 11.33
N LEU A 287 -19.66 6.57 11.95
CA LEU A 287 -19.54 7.16 13.28
C LEU A 287 -20.05 8.62 13.23
N GLN A 288 -20.89 8.99 14.17
CA GLN A 288 -21.23 10.41 14.36
C GLN A 288 -20.01 11.15 14.89
N ARG A 289 -19.71 12.29 14.30
CA ARG A 289 -18.63 13.19 14.72
C ARG A 289 -19.02 13.95 15.97
#